data_adb895f4aeca78f009a58cb7719853ce
#
_entry.id   adb895f4aeca78f009a58cb7719853ce
#
_cell.length_a   1.000
_cell.length_b   1.000
_cell.length_c   1.000
_cell.angle_alpha   90.00
_cell.angle_beta   90.00
_cell.angle_gamma   90.00
#
_symmetry.space_group_name_H-M   'P 1'
#
loop_
_entity.id
_entity.type
_entity.pdbx_description
1 polymer ?
#
loop_
_entity_poly.entity_id
_entity_poly.type
_entity_poly.pdbx_seq_one_letter_code
_entity_poly.pdbx_strand_id
1 'polypeptide(L)'
;MNAFRTIHRFWAGLMTLAVVVQIGFAGYGAFDAADKLGDGSIDESTFEDGFGAHAALGTLLVLAGLILFLISLGTRARSRILWSLLVFGLLILQLILGWTGAELPAVFGFLHPVNAVVILAVLGAFTGRMWREDRMAGAPTTAPPPA
;
A
#
# COMPACT_ATOMS: atom_id res chain seq x y z
N MET A 1 -11.07 0.09 24.17
CA MET A 1 -10.24 -0.30 23.00
C MET A 1 -8.87 0.39 23.13
N ASN A 2 -7.75 -0.30 22.85
CA ASN A 2 -6.41 0.30 22.96
C ASN A 2 -6.24 1.34 21.83
N ALA A 3 -5.78 2.56 22.14
CA ALA A 3 -5.57 3.65 21.19
C ALA A 3 -4.72 3.22 19.96
N PHE A 4 -3.69 2.40 20.18
CA PHE A 4 -2.88 1.85 19.09
C PHE A 4 -3.69 1.02 18.07
N ARG A 5 -4.71 0.27 18.49
CA ARG A 5 -5.58 -0.48 17.57
C ARG A 5 -6.39 0.45 16.69
N THR A 6 -6.90 1.54 17.25
CA THR A 6 -7.65 2.55 16.51
C THR A 6 -6.77 3.24 15.48
N ILE A 7 -5.62 3.77 15.91
CA ILE A 7 -4.65 4.43 15.01
C ILE A 7 -4.21 3.48 13.91
N HIS A 8 -3.87 2.22 14.25
CA HIS A 8 -3.39 1.22 13.32
C HIS A 8 -4.39 0.93 12.19
N ARG A 9 -5.69 0.75 12.51
CA ARG A 9 -6.70 0.48 11.47
C ARG A 9 -6.95 1.67 10.55
N PHE A 10 -6.97 2.90 11.09
CA PHE A 10 -7.14 4.11 10.28
C PHE A 10 -5.92 4.34 9.38
N TRP A 11 -4.71 4.13 9.91
CA TRP A 11 -3.48 4.23 9.13
C TRP A 11 -3.45 3.22 7.98
N ALA A 12 -3.83 1.95 8.24
CA ALA A 12 -3.93 0.93 7.20
C ALA A 12 -4.99 1.29 6.14
N GLY A 13 -6.13 1.85 6.53
CA GLY A 13 -7.15 2.35 5.61
C GLY A 13 -6.65 3.49 4.73
N LEU A 14 -5.95 4.46 5.31
CA LEU A 14 -5.32 5.55 4.58
C LEU A 14 -4.28 5.03 3.58
N MET A 15 -3.45 4.07 3.98
CA MET A 15 -2.49 3.44 3.08
C MET A 15 -3.16 2.67 1.94
N THR A 16 -4.29 1.98 2.21
CA THR A 16 -5.06 1.31 1.15
C THR A 16 -5.51 2.32 0.09
N LEU A 17 -6.04 3.47 0.51
CA LEU A 17 -6.42 4.55 -0.39
C LEU A 17 -5.20 5.11 -1.15
N ALA A 18 -4.09 5.32 -0.46
CA ALA A 18 -2.86 5.84 -1.08
C ALA A 18 -2.28 4.88 -2.14
N VAL A 19 -2.40 3.56 -1.95
CA VAL A 19 -2.02 2.56 -2.97
C VAL A 19 -2.92 2.66 -4.20
N VAL A 20 -4.23 2.91 -4.04
CA VAL A 20 -5.13 3.14 -5.18
C VAL A 20 -4.72 4.39 -5.96
N VAL A 21 -4.42 5.50 -5.26
CA VAL A 21 -3.91 6.73 -5.88
C VAL A 21 -2.57 6.50 -6.58
N GLN A 22 -1.70 5.69 -5.99
CA GLN A 22 -0.40 5.30 -6.57
C GLN A 22 -0.56 4.58 -7.92
N ILE A 23 -1.55 3.68 -8.04
CA ILE A 23 -1.88 3.02 -9.30
C ILE A 23 -2.42 4.05 -10.31
N GLY A 24 -3.21 5.01 -9.87
CA GLY A 24 -3.67 6.12 -10.71
C GLY A 24 -2.52 6.94 -11.28
N PHE A 25 -1.52 7.28 -10.47
CA PHE A 25 -0.32 8.00 -10.95
C PHE A 25 0.52 7.18 -11.92
N ALA A 26 0.59 5.85 -11.77
CA ALA A 26 1.24 5.00 -12.78
C ALA A 26 0.51 5.06 -14.13
N GLY A 27 -0.83 5.01 -14.09
CA GLY A 27 -1.66 5.20 -15.29
C GLY A 27 -1.44 6.58 -15.93
N TYR A 28 -1.44 7.64 -15.12
CA TYR A 28 -1.18 9.00 -15.62
C TYR A 28 0.18 9.08 -16.33
N GLY A 29 1.26 8.61 -15.71
CA GLY A 29 2.59 8.64 -16.33
C GLY A 29 2.66 7.84 -17.64
N ALA A 30 1.96 6.70 -17.70
CA ALA A 30 1.92 5.89 -18.93
C ALA A 30 1.19 6.60 -20.08
N PHE A 31 0.06 7.26 -19.80
CA PHE A 31 -0.69 8.00 -20.82
C PHE A 31 0.02 9.29 -21.22
N ASP A 32 0.64 10.02 -20.30
CA ASP A 32 1.45 11.19 -20.59
C ASP A 32 2.63 10.85 -21.53
N ALA A 33 3.32 9.74 -21.25
CA ALA A 33 4.39 9.25 -22.12
C ALA A 33 3.86 8.84 -23.52
N ALA A 34 2.68 8.21 -23.60
CA ALA A 34 2.08 7.82 -24.87
C ALA A 34 1.67 9.03 -25.73
N ASP A 35 1.13 10.10 -25.14
CA ASP A 35 0.78 11.34 -25.83
C ASP A 35 2.03 12.00 -26.40
N LYS A 36 3.10 12.13 -25.61
CA LYS A 36 4.36 12.72 -26.05
C LYS A 36 5.06 11.88 -27.13
N LEU A 37 4.88 10.54 -27.12
CA LEU A 37 5.37 9.67 -28.19
C LEU A 37 4.73 10.01 -29.54
N GLY A 38 3.44 10.32 -29.54
CA GLY A 38 2.71 10.73 -30.75
C GLY A 38 3.28 12.00 -31.41
N ASP A 39 3.86 12.90 -30.62
CA ASP A 39 4.48 14.15 -31.06
C ASP A 39 5.96 13.97 -31.48
N GLY A 40 6.52 12.77 -31.38
CA GLY A 40 7.84 12.40 -31.88
C GLY A 40 9.01 12.72 -30.94
N SER A 41 8.77 13.04 -29.69
CA SER A 41 9.81 13.34 -28.69
C SER A 41 9.60 12.57 -27.40
N ILE A 42 10.18 11.40 -27.28
CA ILE A 42 10.40 10.76 -25.98
C ILE A 42 11.88 10.85 -25.62
N ASP A 43 12.17 11.48 -24.51
CA ASP A 43 13.47 11.47 -23.88
C ASP A 43 13.33 11.03 -22.40
N GLU A 44 14.44 10.94 -21.70
CA GLU A 44 14.49 10.55 -20.29
C GLU A 44 13.64 11.50 -19.41
N SER A 45 13.63 12.80 -19.71
CA SER A 45 12.85 13.81 -18.98
C SER A 45 11.34 13.59 -19.08
N THR A 46 10.86 13.03 -20.19
CA THR A 46 9.45 12.69 -20.39
C THR A 46 8.95 11.68 -19.36
N PHE A 47 9.77 10.65 -19.08
CA PHE A 47 9.43 9.66 -18.04
C PHE A 47 9.58 10.25 -16.63
N GLU A 48 10.60 11.05 -16.37
CA GLU A 48 10.78 11.70 -15.07
C GLU A 48 9.59 12.61 -14.72
N ASP A 49 9.14 13.42 -15.64
CA ASP A 49 8.00 14.32 -15.47
C ASP A 49 6.69 13.53 -15.26
N GLY A 50 6.41 12.55 -16.13
CA GLY A 50 5.17 11.77 -16.10
C GLY A 50 5.07 10.87 -14.87
N PHE A 51 6.17 10.26 -14.43
CA PHE A 51 6.19 9.34 -13.28
C PHE A 51 6.67 9.97 -11.98
N GLY A 52 7.01 11.27 -11.93
CA GLY A 52 7.53 11.93 -10.73
C GLY A 52 6.60 11.80 -9.51
N ALA A 53 5.30 12.03 -9.69
CA ALA A 53 4.31 11.89 -8.62
C ALA A 53 4.19 10.42 -8.16
N HIS A 54 4.27 9.46 -9.10
CA HIS A 54 4.29 8.03 -8.79
C HIS A 54 5.52 7.66 -7.97
N ALA A 55 6.70 8.09 -8.36
CA ALA A 55 7.95 7.80 -7.64
C ALA A 55 7.96 8.41 -6.23
N ALA A 56 7.50 9.66 -6.09
CA ALA A 56 7.42 10.35 -4.80
C ALA A 56 6.44 9.65 -3.85
N LEU A 57 5.21 9.36 -4.28
CA LEU A 57 4.22 8.69 -3.44
C LEU A 57 4.65 7.25 -3.14
N GLY A 58 5.29 6.53 -4.08
CA GLY A 58 5.84 5.21 -3.87
C GLY A 58 6.86 5.16 -2.73
N THR A 59 7.78 6.12 -2.71
CA THR A 59 8.77 6.28 -1.64
C THR A 59 8.09 6.59 -0.29
N LEU A 60 7.10 7.48 -0.28
CA LEU A 60 6.34 7.80 0.94
C LEU A 60 5.55 6.58 1.45
N LEU A 61 5.04 5.71 0.57
CA LEU A 61 4.35 4.49 0.97
C LEU A 61 5.26 3.50 1.69
N VAL A 62 6.54 3.40 1.32
CA VAL A 62 7.52 2.57 2.06
C VAL A 62 7.69 3.08 3.49
N LEU A 63 7.85 4.41 3.65
CA LEU A 63 7.93 5.03 4.99
C LEU A 63 6.63 4.83 5.77
N ALA A 64 5.47 5.00 5.13
CA ALA A 64 4.17 4.75 5.75
C ALA A 64 3.99 3.28 6.18
N GLY A 65 4.53 2.33 5.42
CA GLY A 65 4.57 0.91 5.76
C GLY A 65 5.42 0.63 7.00
N LEU A 66 6.57 1.27 7.11
CA LEU A 66 7.38 1.22 8.34
C LEU A 66 6.61 1.77 9.54
N ILE A 67 5.95 2.92 9.39
CA ILE A 67 5.12 3.51 10.46
C ILE A 67 3.98 2.56 10.84
N LEU A 68 3.29 1.94 9.87
CA LEU A 68 2.27 0.94 10.12
C LEU A 68 2.82 -0.22 10.98
N PHE A 69 3.99 -0.73 10.62
CA PHE A 69 4.66 -1.79 11.38
C PHE A 69 4.98 -1.34 12.81
N LEU A 70 5.57 -0.16 13.00
CA LEU A 70 5.89 0.37 14.34
C LEU A 70 4.63 0.57 15.20
N ILE A 71 3.55 1.13 14.65
CA ILE A 71 2.26 1.26 15.36
C ILE A 71 1.72 -0.11 15.77
N SER A 72 1.90 -1.14 14.93
CA SER A 72 1.41 -2.49 15.18
C SER A 72 1.99 -3.11 16.45
N LEU A 73 3.23 -2.79 16.80
CA LEU A 73 3.90 -3.26 18.02
C LEU A 73 3.14 -2.81 19.28
N GLY A 74 2.60 -1.59 19.29
CA GLY A 74 1.78 -1.07 20.39
C GLY A 74 0.41 -1.74 20.51
N THR A 75 -0.07 -2.44 19.48
CA THR A 75 -1.35 -3.18 19.52
C THR A 75 -1.27 -4.45 20.37
N ARG A 76 -0.07 -4.99 20.61
CA ARG A 76 0.21 -6.27 21.29
C ARG A 76 -0.53 -7.47 20.65
N ALA A 77 -0.95 -7.39 19.41
CA ALA A 77 -1.65 -8.43 18.67
C ALA A 77 -0.70 -9.04 17.62
N ARG A 78 -0.24 -10.29 17.84
CA ARG A 78 0.71 -10.97 16.95
C ARG A 78 0.26 -10.94 15.47
N SER A 79 -1.03 -11.16 15.23
CA SER A 79 -1.55 -11.11 13.86
C SER A 79 -1.34 -9.75 13.20
N ARG A 80 -1.62 -8.64 13.93
CA ARG A 80 -1.44 -7.29 13.40
C ARG A 80 0.03 -6.99 13.10
N ILE A 81 0.95 -7.45 13.95
CA ILE A 81 2.39 -7.30 13.75
C ILE A 81 2.85 -8.05 12.49
N LEU A 82 2.47 -9.32 12.34
CA LEU A 82 2.88 -10.14 11.19
C LEU A 82 2.32 -9.60 9.87
N TRP A 83 1.05 -9.16 9.84
CA TRP A 83 0.45 -8.56 8.65
C TRP A 83 1.11 -7.22 8.28
N SER A 84 1.42 -6.37 9.26
CA SER A 84 2.12 -5.10 9.01
C SER A 84 3.54 -5.32 8.51
N LEU A 85 4.24 -6.32 9.04
CA LEU A 85 5.57 -6.71 8.56
C LEU A 85 5.52 -7.23 7.12
N LEU A 86 4.52 -8.05 6.78
CA LEU A 86 4.30 -8.51 5.41
C LEU A 86 4.06 -7.34 4.45
N VAL A 87 3.17 -6.41 4.80
CA VAL A 87 2.90 -5.21 3.99
C VAL A 87 4.18 -4.40 3.79
N PHE A 88 4.95 -4.16 4.86
CA PHE A 88 6.19 -3.41 4.77
C PHE A 88 7.22 -4.12 3.86
N GLY A 89 7.38 -5.45 3.98
CA GLY A 89 8.25 -6.24 3.10
C GLY A 89 7.83 -6.17 1.62
N LEU A 90 6.52 -6.24 1.34
CA LEU A 90 5.99 -6.10 -0.03
C LEU A 90 6.24 -4.69 -0.60
N LEU A 91 6.17 -3.64 0.23
CA LEU A 91 6.47 -2.27 -0.19
C LEU A 91 7.96 -2.06 -0.49
N ILE A 92 8.86 -2.68 0.29
CA ILE A 92 10.29 -2.70 -0.02
C ILE A 92 10.53 -3.44 -1.35
N LEU A 93 9.92 -4.61 -1.54
CA LEU A 93 10.01 -5.35 -2.80
C LEU A 93 9.49 -4.50 -3.97
N GLN A 94 8.39 -3.77 -3.79
CA GLN A 94 7.83 -2.88 -4.80
C GLN A 94 8.81 -1.80 -5.23
N LEU A 95 9.50 -1.18 -4.28
CA LEU A 95 10.52 -0.17 -4.56
C LEU A 95 11.70 -0.75 -5.34
N ILE A 96 12.19 -1.93 -4.94
CA ILE A 96 13.27 -2.64 -5.63
C ILE A 96 12.86 -2.97 -7.07
N LEU A 97 11.66 -3.54 -7.26
CA LEU A 97 11.15 -3.87 -8.60
C LEU A 97 10.96 -2.63 -9.49
N GLY A 98 10.59 -1.49 -8.91
CA GLY A 98 10.48 -0.22 -9.64
C GLY A 98 11.83 0.28 -10.13
N TRP A 99 12.86 0.26 -9.29
CA TRP A 99 14.21 0.69 -9.67
C TRP A 99 14.87 -0.27 -10.65
N THR A 100 14.75 -1.58 -10.43
CA THR A 100 15.40 -2.58 -11.30
C THR A 100 14.64 -2.82 -12.59
N GLY A 101 13.36 -2.50 -12.67
CA GLY A 101 12.52 -2.76 -13.83
C GLY A 101 12.92 -1.96 -15.08
N ALA A 102 13.60 -0.83 -14.90
CA ALA A 102 14.12 -0.01 -15.99
C ALA A 102 15.47 -0.56 -16.56
N GLU A 103 16.25 -1.25 -15.74
CA GLU A 103 17.60 -1.70 -16.08
C GLU A 103 17.67 -3.20 -16.43
N LEU A 104 16.71 -4.00 -15.97
CA LEU A 104 16.67 -5.45 -16.12
C LEU A 104 15.70 -5.88 -17.23
N PRO A 105 15.74 -7.16 -17.65
CA PRO A 105 14.79 -7.69 -18.63
C PRO A 105 13.32 -7.40 -18.28
N ALA A 106 12.46 -7.21 -19.28
CA ALA A 106 11.05 -6.79 -19.15
C ALA A 106 10.22 -7.61 -18.14
N VAL A 107 10.64 -8.86 -17.84
CA VAL A 107 9.99 -9.68 -16.79
C VAL A 107 10.01 -9.02 -15.41
N PHE A 108 11.05 -8.27 -15.06
CA PHE A 108 11.13 -7.55 -13.79
C PHE A 108 10.19 -6.34 -13.78
N GLY A 109 10.08 -5.63 -14.92
CA GLY A 109 9.07 -4.59 -15.10
C GLY A 109 7.64 -5.12 -14.98
N PHE A 110 7.37 -6.34 -15.47
CA PHE A 110 6.07 -7.01 -15.28
C PHE A 110 5.78 -7.35 -13.81
N LEU A 111 6.78 -7.74 -13.03
CA LEU A 111 6.58 -8.08 -11.62
C LEU A 111 6.19 -6.87 -10.76
N HIS A 112 6.60 -5.67 -11.14
CA HIS A 112 6.25 -4.45 -10.39
C HIS A 112 4.73 -4.22 -10.29
N PRO A 113 3.94 -4.14 -11.38
CA PRO A 113 2.49 -3.99 -11.27
C PRO A 113 1.80 -5.21 -10.64
N VAL A 114 2.31 -6.44 -10.84
CA VAL A 114 1.78 -7.63 -10.18
C VAL A 114 1.91 -7.51 -8.67
N ASN A 115 3.09 -7.12 -8.17
CA ASN A 115 3.29 -6.91 -6.72
C ASN A 115 2.43 -5.75 -6.18
N ALA A 116 2.17 -4.70 -6.97
CA ALA A 116 1.25 -3.62 -6.57
C ALA A 116 -0.17 -4.15 -6.31
N VAL A 117 -0.68 -5.05 -7.16
CA VAL A 117 -1.99 -5.70 -6.96
C VAL A 117 -1.97 -6.59 -5.72
N VAL A 118 -0.88 -7.32 -5.45
CA VAL A 118 -0.73 -8.11 -4.22
C VAL A 118 -0.75 -7.21 -2.99
N ILE A 119 -0.02 -6.09 -3.00
CA ILE A 119 -0.04 -5.11 -1.90
C ILE A 119 -1.48 -4.61 -1.65
N LEU A 120 -2.20 -4.21 -2.69
CA LEU A 120 -3.56 -3.72 -2.56
C LEU A 120 -4.49 -4.79 -1.98
N ALA A 121 -4.41 -6.03 -2.46
CA ALA A 121 -5.21 -7.14 -1.98
C ALA A 121 -4.92 -7.47 -0.50
N VAL A 122 -3.64 -7.58 -0.14
CA VAL A 122 -3.18 -7.87 1.23
C VAL A 122 -3.61 -6.76 2.19
N LEU A 123 -3.34 -5.50 1.82
CA LEU A 123 -3.64 -4.34 2.67
C LEU A 123 -5.16 -4.13 2.82
N GLY A 124 -5.93 -4.29 1.74
CA GLY A 124 -7.39 -4.22 1.77
C GLY A 124 -8.04 -5.31 2.62
N ALA A 125 -7.60 -6.57 2.46
CA ALA A 125 -8.07 -7.69 3.28
C ALA A 125 -7.72 -7.50 4.76
N PHE A 126 -6.51 -7.04 5.05
CA PHE A 126 -6.04 -6.75 6.40
C PHE A 126 -6.84 -5.62 7.06
N THR A 127 -7.05 -4.51 6.35
CA THR A 127 -7.87 -3.39 6.82
C THR A 127 -9.30 -3.85 7.12
N GLY A 128 -9.94 -4.57 6.19
CA GLY A 128 -11.29 -5.08 6.36
C GLY A 128 -11.42 -6.04 7.56
N ARG A 129 -10.40 -6.88 7.79
CA ARG A 129 -10.34 -7.76 8.96
C ARG A 129 -10.30 -6.97 10.27
N MET A 130 -9.42 -5.97 10.36
CA MET A 130 -9.29 -5.13 11.56
C MET A 130 -10.59 -4.41 11.91
N TRP A 131 -11.29 -3.88 10.91
CA TRP A 131 -12.59 -3.24 11.11
C TRP A 131 -13.66 -4.21 11.62
N ARG A 132 -13.65 -5.46 11.18
CA ARG A 132 -14.58 -6.50 11.67
C ARG A 132 -14.25 -6.89 13.10
N GLU A 133 -12.97 -7.17 13.41
CA GLU A 133 -12.52 -7.55 14.76
C GLU A 133 -12.86 -6.46 15.80
N ASP A 134 -12.61 -5.21 15.48
CA ASP A 134 -12.85 -4.09 16.40
C ASP A 134 -14.35 -3.82 16.60
N ARG A 135 -15.20 -4.07 15.58
CA ARG A 135 -16.67 -3.99 15.72
C ARG A 135 -17.20 -5.09 16.62
N MET A 136 -16.74 -6.32 16.46
CA MET A 136 -17.17 -7.45 17.30
C MET A 136 -16.76 -7.25 18.77
N ALA A 137 -15.57 -6.70 19.01
CA ALA A 137 -15.09 -6.40 20.37
C ALA A 137 -15.87 -5.28 21.06
N GLY A 138 -16.55 -4.41 20.34
CA GLY A 138 -17.39 -3.32 20.86
C GLY A 138 -18.88 -3.66 20.97
N ALA A 139 -19.31 -4.84 20.50
CA ALA A 139 -20.72 -5.25 20.61
C ALA A 139 -21.09 -5.52 22.09
N PRO A 140 -22.26 -5.04 22.57
CA PRO A 140 -22.75 -5.36 23.91
C PRO A 140 -22.93 -6.88 24.06
N THR A 141 -22.39 -7.45 25.12
CA THR A 141 -22.72 -8.82 25.51
C THR A 141 -24.17 -8.84 25.99
N THR A 142 -25.07 -9.30 25.14
CA THR A 142 -26.46 -9.63 25.58
C THR A 142 -26.40 -10.89 26.43
N ALA A 143 -26.01 -10.75 27.70
CA ALA A 143 -26.23 -11.84 28.65
C ALA A 143 -27.74 -11.94 28.89
N PRO A 144 -28.36 -13.14 28.86
CA PRO A 144 -29.74 -13.29 29.27
C PRO A 144 -29.86 -12.87 30.74
N PRO A 145 -30.98 -12.22 31.15
CA PRO A 145 -31.21 -11.87 32.55
C PRO A 145 -31.14 -13.14 33.41
N PRO A 146 -30.59 -13.06 34.62
CA PRO A 146 -30.61 -14.19 35.54
C PRO A 146 -32.07 -14.58 35.81
N ALA A 147 -32.35 -15.91 35.78
CA ALA A 147 -33.67 -16.49 36.05
C ALA A 147 -34.09 -16.27 37.51
#